data_90928d49c424a1090653560b2e899ebc
#
_entry.id   90928d49c424a1090653560b2e899ebc
#
_cell.length_a   1.000
_cell.length_b   1.000
_cell.length_c   1.000
_cell.angle_alpha   90.00
_cell.angle_beta   90.00
_cell.angle_gamma   90.00
#
_symmetry.space_group_name_H-M   'P 1'
#
loop_
_entity.id
_entity.type
_entity.pdbx_description
1 polymer ?
#
loop_
_entity_poly.entity_id
_entity_poly.type
_entity_poly.pdbx_seq_one_letter_code
_entity_poly.pdbx_strand_id
1 'polypeptide(L)'
;MNVFTRIIFYLLLIVTIADCSKKSGGGNTTPPPAPNYNLQSWSVNNTASLTDYYSVNTNPVIKFNFSEAVNKSTVTSSTLTFNEGTVGNIAYNVSYEHADSTIVISPSAPLKGLTKYVIALTSGIKSVKNGNLIGVTTINITTALDSSRKFPAISEDSLLTLVQKQTFKYFWDFGHPVCGLARERSSDLTTVTTGGSGFGIMAIPVAINRGFISRAQGLTRLQTIVAFLKNTAPKFHGAFSHWMNGNTGAVIPFGTNDDGADIVETSYLMMGLLTARQYFDGTDAGETTLRDDINTLYAAVDWNWFRQNGKNVLYWNWSPNTGFAVNVPVQGWNETLITYVMAASSPTHAIPKAVYDSGFARNGAIVNNSAYYGYNLPLGPAYGGPLFFSHYSFMGIKPTGLTDAYANYQTQTVNHSLINYNYCKINPKNYFGYSDSCWGLTASDIMNGYTASSPTNDVGVIAPTAAISSLPYTPTESMKALKFFYYVLGDKIWKDYGFTDAFSLNQVWYDGAFLAIDQGPQIVMIENYRTGLIWNLFTSCPEIKTGMKNLGFSAPYL
;
A
#
# COMPACT_ATOMS: atom_id res chain seq x y z
N MET A 1 29.07 20.94 -27.06
CA MET A 1 29.97 20.99 -28.24
C MET A 1 29.39 20.06 -29.29
N ASN A 2 28.89 20.65 -30.38
CA ASN A 2 28.57 20.15 -31.73
C ASN A 2 27.59 18.96 -31.88
N VAL A 3 26.31 19.17 -32.20
CA VAL A 3 25.68 19.60 -33.47
C VAL A 3 26.20 18.83 -34.72
N PHE A 4 25.31 17.99 -35.29
CA PHE A 4 25.24 17.82 -36.75
C PHE A 4 23.82 17.44 -37.18
N THR A 5 23.14 18.42 -37.80
CA THR A 5 21.95 18.37 -38.61
C THR A 5 22.26 17.72 -39.96
N ARG A 6 21.42 16.79 -40.43
CA ARG A 6 21.40 16.39 -41.85
C ARG A 6 20.01 16.58 -42.43
N ILE A 7 19.93 17.60 -43.28
CA ILE A 7 18.81 17.86 -44.22
C ILE A 7 19.09 17.02 -45.47
N ILE A 8 18.11 16.24 -45.91
CA ILE A 8 18.10 15.59 -47.22
C ILE A 8 17.02 16.24 -48.07
N PHE A 9 17.42 16.94 -49.13
CA PHE A 9 16.62 17.46 -50.23
C PHE A 9 16.31 16.33 -51.19
N TYR A 10 15.01 16.12 -51.55
CA TYR A 10 14.61 15.35 -52.71
C TYR A 10 14.20 16.29 -53.81
N LEU A 11 14.96 16.20 -54.90
CA LEU A 11 14.73 16.90 -56.19
C LEU A 11 13.58 16.21 -56.93
N LEU A 12 12.55 16.96 -57.31
CA LEU A 12 11.48 16.50 -58.20
C LEU A 12 11.94 16.64 -59.64
N LEU A 13 12.07 15.54 -60.36
CA LEU A 13 12.31 15.54 -61.80
C LEU A 13 10.96 15.36 -62.53
N ILE A 14 10.50 16.41 -63.18
CA ILE A 14 9.33 16.37 -64.10
C ILE A 14 9.82 15.92 -65.48
N VAL A 15 9.38 14.76 -65.89
CA VAL A 15 9.48 14.33 -67.30
C VAL A 15 8.11 14.36 -67.94
N THR A 16 7.86 15.30 -68.84
CA THR A 16 6.70 15.33 -69.71
C THR A 16 6.97 14.44 -70.93
N ILE A 17 6.23 13.38 -71.07
CA ILE A 17 6.12 12.64 -72.32
C ILE A 17 4.67 12.75 -72.82
N ALA A 18 4.49 13.49 -73.91
CA ALA A 18 3.26 13.46 -74.65
C ALA A 18 3.30 12.26 -75.61
N ASP A 19 2.33 11.37 -75.46
CA ASP A 19 2.06 10.40 -76.53
C ASP A 19 0.56 10.32 -76.80
N CYS A 20 0.23 10.53 -78.01
CA CYS A 20 -1.12 10.44 -78.56
C CYS A 20 -1.37 9.03 -79.06
N SER A 21 -2.31 8.28 -78.49
CA SER A 21 -2.94 7.18 -79.26
C SER A 21 -4.34 6.82 -78.78
N LYS A 22 -5.22 6.95 -79.67
CA LYS A 22 -6.50 6.26 -79.96
C LYS A 22 -7.40 5.75 -78.82
N LYS A 23 -8.58 6.31 -78.77
CA LYS A 23 -9.81 5.77 -78.18
C LYS A 23 -10.07 4.31 -78.61
N SER A 24 -10.18 3.43 -77.60
CA SER A 24 -11.05 2.27 -77.65
C SER A 24 -11.93 2.29 -76.40
N GLY A 25 -13.26 2.36 -76.60
CA GLY A 25 -14.20 2.40 -75.47
C GLY A 25 -14.30 1.06 -74.78
N GLY A 26 -14.03 1.09 -73.52
CA GLY A 26 -14.34 0.07 -72.51
C GLY A 26 -14.46 0.80 -71.19
N GLY A 27 -15.67 1.24 -70.86
CA GLY A 27 -15.94 1.96 -69.62
C GLY A 27 -15.78 1.02 -68.41
N ASN A 28 -14.59 0.97 -67.87
CA ASN A 28 -14.37 0.51 -66.49
C ASN A 28 -14.62 1.71 -65.56
N THR A 29 -15.89 2.00 -65.29
CA THR A 29 -16.25 2.92 -64.20
C THR A 29 -15.88 2.26 -62.91
N THR A 30 -14.69 2.57 -62.36
CA THR A 30 -14.42 2.33 -60.96
C THR A 30 -15.58 2.96 -60.18
N PRO A 31 -16.28 2.18 -59.33
CA PRO A 31 -17.35 2.75 -58.53
C PRO A 31 -16.80 3.94 -57.75
N PRO A 32 -17.51 5.05 -57.62
CA PRO A 32 -17.08 6.16 -56.78
C PRO A 32 -16.71 5.61 -55.38
N PRO A 33 -15.65 6.12 -54.76
CA PRO A 33 -15.27 5.68 -53.41
C PRO A 33 -16.48 5.78 -52.49
N ALA A 34 -16.71 4.72 -51.71
CA ALA A 34 -17.84 4.66 -50.78
C ALA A 34 -17.83 5.90 -49.87
N PRO A 35 -18.96 6.58 -49.69
CA PRO A 35 -19.03 7.79 -48.89
C PRO A 35 -18.64 7.45 -47.43
N ASN A 36 -17.93 8.36 -46.79
CA ASN A 36 -17.63 8.23 -45.34
C ASN A 36 -18.85 8.60 -44.52
N TYR A 37 -19.08 7.90 -43.41
CA TYR A 37 -20.04 8.29 -42.40
C TYR A 37 -19.41 8.24 -41.00
N ASN A 38 -19.95 8.98 -40.02
CA ASN A 38 -19.29 9.25 -38.77
C ASN A 38 -20.05 8.65 -37.58
N LEU A 39 -19.32 8.15 -36.59
CA LEU A 39 -19.83 8.01 -35.25
C LEU A 39 -19.93 9.41 -34.63
N GLN A 40 -21.15 9.85 -34.32
CA GLN A 40 -21.44 11.19 -33.81
C GLN A 40 -21.35 11.26 -32.29
N SER A 41 -21.87 10.24 -31.62
CA SER A 41 -21.85 10.16 -30.15
C SER A 41 -22.10 8.72 -29.68
N TRP A 42 -21.81 8.50 -28.42
CA TRP A 42 -22.19 7.28 -27.70
C TRP A 42 -22.68 7.60 -26.30
N SER A 43 -23.37 6.67 -25.67
CA SER A 43 -23.77 6.81 -24.26
C SER A 43 -23.88 5.45 -23.58
N VAL A 44 -23.69 5.44 -22.26
CA VAL A 44 -24.00 4.32 -21.37
C VAL A 44 -25.03 4.80 -20.36
N ASN A 45 -26.21 4.17 -20.32
CA ASN A 45 -27.34 4.56 -19.45
C ASN A 45 -27.67 6.07 -19.55
N ASN A 46 -27.66 6.61 -20.79
CA ASN A 46 -27.86 8.03 -21.12
C ASN A 46 -26.75 9.01 -20.66
N THR A 47 -25.68 8.53 -20.04
CA THR A 47 -24.48 9.35 -19.81
C THR A 47 -23.67 9.39 -21.09
N ALA A 48 -23.45 10.60 -21.63
CA ALA A 48 -22.85 10.77 -22.95
C ALA A 48 -21.33 10.74 -22.94
N SER A 49 -20.78 10.17 -24.01
CA SER A 49 -19.44 10.37 -24.61
C SER A 49 -18.25 10.41 -23.63
N LEU A 50 -18.19 9.47 -22.68
CA LEU A 50 -17.00 9.21 -21.87
C LEU A 50 -16.22 8.01 -22.46
N THR A 51 -14.91 7.95 -22.20
CA THR A 51 -14.10 6.77 -22.50
C THR A 51 -14.23 5.73 -21.40
N ASP A 52 -14.33 6.17 -20.14
CA ASP A 52 -14.40 5.33 -18.96
C ASP A 52 -15.67 5.65 -18.17
N TYR A 53 -16.47 4.62 -17.90
CA TYR A 53 -17.69 4.70 -17.10
C TYR A 53 -17.55 3.86 -15.86
N TYR A 54 -17.82 4.44 -14.70
CA TYR A 54 -17.78 3.77 -13.39
C TYR A 54 -19.18 3.64 -12.79
N SER A 55 -19.32 2.73 -11.83
CA SER A 55 -20.61 2.47 -11.16
C SER A 55 -21.76 2.14 -12.10
N VAL A 56 -21.46 1.53 -13.23
CA VAL A 56 -22.48 1.14 -14.21
C VAL A 56 -23.28 -0.04 -13.65
N ASN A 57 -24.60 0.00 -13.75
CA ASN A 57 -25.44 -1.13 -13.33
C ASN A 57 -25.14 -2.41 -14.12
N THR A 58 -25.55 -3.55 -13.63
CA THR A 58 -25.24 -4.86 -14.26
C THR A 58 -26.03 -5.13 -15.55
N ASN A 59 -27.00 -4.29 -15.89
CA ASN A 59 -27.78 -4.37 -17.12
C ASN A 59 -27.72 -3.04 -17.89
N PRO A 60 -26.53 -2.61 -18.35
CA PRO A 60 -26.41 -1.32 -19.04
C PRO A 60 -27.06 -1.33 -20.41
N VAL A 61 -27.55 -0.16 -20.81
CA VAL A 61 -27.96 0.14 -22.19
C VAL A 61 -26.89 1.05 -22.79
N ILE A 62 -26.29 0.59 -23.91
CA ILE A 62 -25.23 1.32 -24.59
C ILE A 62 -25.74 1.70 -25.97
N LYS A 63 -25.61 2.98 -26.32
CA LYS A 63 -26.06 3.52 -27.62
C LYS A 63 -24.90 4.13 -28.39
N PHE A 64 -24.88 3.89 -29.70
CA PHE A 64 -23.95 4.49 -30.66
C PHE A 64 -24.76 5.17 -31.75
N ASN A 65 -24.60 6.48 -31.91
CA ASN A 65 -25.33 7.30 -32.88
C ASN A 65 -24.42 7.64 -34.06
N PHE A 66 -24.92 7.39 -35.24
CA PHE A 66 -24.20 7.59 -36.49
C PHE A 66 -24.88 8.68 -37.36
N SER A 67 -24.10 9.27 -38.26
CA SER A 67 -24.60 10.29 -39.20
C SER A 67 -25.54 9.75 -40.28
N GLU A 68 -25.57 8.42 -40.48
CA GLU A 68 -26.44 7.72 -41.46
C GLU A 68 -26.92 6.39 -40.88
N ALA A 69 -27.93 5.80 -41.53
CA ALA A 69 -28.40 4.46 -41.19
C ALA A 69 -27.31 3.40 -41.38
N VAL A 70 -27.22 2.48 -40.44
CA VAL A 70 -26.24 1.39 -40.38
C VAL A 70 -26.71 0.19 -41.21
N ASN A 71 -25.84 -0.41 -41.99
CA ASN A 71 -26.08 -1.70 -42.62
C ASN A 71 -26.00 -2.81 -41.56
N LYS A 72 -27.16 -3.31 -41.12
CA LYS A 72 -27.31 -4.29 -40.04
C LYS A 72 -26.49 -5.57 -40.23
N SER A 73 -26.27 -5.99 -41.48
CA SER A 73 -25.49 -7.20 -41.79
C SER A 73 -24.00 -7.08 -41.48
N THR A 74 -23.51 -5.84 -41.30
CA THR A 74 -22.13 -5.55 -40.96
C THR A 74 -21.90 -5.43 -39.43
N VAL A 75 -22.97 -5.44 -38.65
CA VAL A 75 -22.89 -5.44 -37.16
C VAL A 75 -22.80 -6.87 -36.68
N THR A 76 -21.59 -7.29 -36.39
CA THR A 76 -21.24 -8.66 -35.99
C THR A 76 -20.39 -8.64 -34.72
N SER A 77 -20.20 -9.78 -34.09
CA SER A 77 -19.31 -9.90 -32.92
C SER A 77 -17.83 -9.59 -33.17
N SER A 78 -17.42 -9.46 -34.46
CA SER A 78 -16.08 -9.00 -34.84
C SER A 78 -15.99 -7.50 -35.12
N THR A 79 -17.12 -6.84 -35.43
CA THR A 79 -17.16 -5.39 -35.73
C THR A 79 -17.68 -4.54 -34.57
N LEU A 80 -18.45 -5.15 -33.68
CA LEU A 80 -18.89 -4.60 -32.41
C LEU A 80 -18.59 -5.66 -31.33
N THR A 81 -17.54 -5.44 -30.56
CA THR A 81 -17.10 -6.38 -29.50
C THR A 81 -17.56 -5.91 -28.14
N PHE A 82 -17.89 -6.85 -27.25
CA PHE A 82 -18.18 -6.62 -25.85
C PHE A 82 -17.45 -7.70 -25.03
N ASN A 83 -16.40 -7.32 -24.32
CA ASN A 83 -15.48 -8.26 -23.65
C ASN A 83 -15.41 -8.00 -22.14
N GLU A 84 -15.25 -9.08 -21.34
CA GLU A 84 -14.86 -9.02 -19.94
C GLU A 84 -13.32 -9.00 -19.89
N GLY A 85 -12.71 -7.83 -19.76
CA GLY A 85 -11.25 -7.69 -19.75
C GLY A 85 -10.59 -8.43 -20.93
N THR A 86 -9.71 -9.39 -20.60
CA THR A 86 -9.04 -10.28 -21.56
C THR A 86 -9.69 -11.66 -21.67
N VAL A 87 -10.78 -11.93 -20.92
CA VAL A 87 -11.28 -13.30 -20.67
C VAL A 87 -12.26 -13.79 -21.76
N GLY A 88 -12.87 -12.91 -22.54
CA GLY A 88 -13.72 -13.35 -23.66
C GLY A 88 -14.96 -12.50 -23.91
N ASN A 89 -15.67 -12.84 -25.02
CA ASN A 89 -16.84 -12.12 -25.47
C ASN A 89 -18.04 -12.32 -24.53
N ILE A 90 -18.72 -11.22 -24.21
CA ILE A 90 -20.01 -11.19 -23.55
C ILE A 90 -21.11 -11.28 -24.60
N ALA A 91 -22.07 -12.15 -24.40
CA ALA A 91 -23.27 -12.21 -25.23
C ALA A 91 -24.14 -10.96 -25.00
N TYR A 92 -24.59 -10.31 -26.08
CA TYR A 92 -25.40 -9.11 -26.00
C TYR A 92 -26.51 -9.13 -27.08
N ASN A 93 -27.58 -8.42 -26.78
CA ASN A 93 -28.67 -8.16 -27.70
C ASN A 93 -28.40 -6.88 -28.47
N VAL A 94 -28.81 -6.83 -29.77
CA VAL A 94 -28.68 -5.65 -30.62
C VAL A 94 -30.06 -5.22 -31.07
N SER A 95 -30.35 -3.93 -30.95
CA SER A 95 -31.54 -3.30 -31.55
C SER A 95 -31.15 -1.97 -32.20
N TYR A 96 -32.09 -1.37 -32.94
CA TYR A 96 -31.82 -0.17 -33.71
C TYR A 96 -32.91 0.87 -33.45
N GLU A 97 -32.52 2.14 -33.41
CA GLU A 97 -33.41 3.30 -33.23
C GLU A 97 -33.14 4.35 -34.30
N HIS A 98 -34.01 5.37 -34.41
CA HIS A 98 -33.85 6.54 -35.28
C HIS A 98 -33.61 6.17 -36.74
N ALA A 99 -34.53 5.36 -37.33
CA ALA A 99 -34.41 4.84 -38.68
C ALA A 99 -33.06 4.17 -38.97
N ASP A 100 -32.63 3.33 -38.00
CA ASP A 100 -31.39 2.55 -38.03
C ASP A 100 -30.08 3.36 -37.95
N SER A 101 -30.14 4.65 -37.62
CA SER A 101 -28.91 5.45 -37.39
C SER A 101 -28.37 5.33 -35.96
N THR A 102 -29.01 4.56 -35.07
CA THR A 102 -28.54 4.29 -33.73
C THR A 102 -28.48 2.78 -33.49
N ILE A 103 -27.31 2.25 -33.11
CA ILE A 103 -27.18 0.90 -32.58
C ILE A 103 -27.38 0.96 -31.05
N VAL A 104 -28.25 0.09 -30.56
CA VAL A 104 -28.47 -0.08 -29.11
C VAL A 104 -28.05 -1.50 -28.71
N ILE A 105 -27.17 -1.63 -27.72
CA ILE A 105 -26.79 -2.93 -27.19
C ILE A 105 -27.07 -3.02 -25.68
N SER A 106 -27.39 -4.22 -25.24
CA SER A 106 -27.50 -4.59 -23.83
C SER A 106 -26.98 -6.01 -23.61
N PRO A 107 -26.34 -6.33 -22.48
CA PRO A 107 -25.90 -7.70 -22.20
C PRO A 107 -27.11 -8.65 -22.18
N SER A 108 -26.94 -9.89 -22.66
CA SER A 108 -28.00 -10.91 -22.65
C SER A 108 -28.29 -11.49 -21.26
N ALA A 109 -27.36 -11.31 -20.32
CA ALA A 109 -27.52 -11.64 -18.90
C ALA A 109 -26.86 -10.55 -18.05
N PRO A 110 -27.26 -10.39 -16.76
CA PRO A 110 -26.62 -9.41 -15.90
C PRO A 110 -25.12 -9.57 -15.84
N LEU A 111 -24.39 -8.47 -15.99
CA LEU A 111 -22.93 -8.43 -15.85
C LEU A 111 -22.51 -8.71 -14.40
N LYS A 112 -21.29 -9.17 -14.19
CA LYS A 112 -20.72 -9.29 -12.84
C LYS A 112 -20.53 -7.92 -12.21
N GLY A 113 -20.76 -7.79 -10.92
CA GLY A 113 -20.44 -6.58 -10.16
C GLY A 113 -18.94 -6.35 -10.06
N LEU A 114 -18.54 -5.07 -9.98
CA LEU A 114 -17.15 -4.62 -9.82
C LEU A 114 -16.20 -5.31 -10.82
N THR A 115 -16.57 -5.27 -12.09
CA THR A 115 -15.83 -5.93 -13.18
C THR A 115 -15.65 -4.97 -14.34
N LYS A 116 -14.48 -5.00 -14.96
CA LYS A 116 -14.19 -4.20 -16.16
C LYS A 116 -14.66 -4.91 -17.43
N TYR A 117 -15.36 -4.15 -18.26
CA TYR A 117 -15.76 -4.57 -19.59
C TYR A 117 -15.29 -3.56 -20.63
N VAL A 118 -14.94 -4.05 -21.81
CA VAL A 118 -14.48 -3.25 -22.93
C VAL A 118 -15.43 -3.46 -24.10
N ILE A 119 -16.01 -2.37 -24.62
CA ILE A 119 -16.84 -2.36 -25.81
C ILE A 119 -16.11 -1.59 -26.90
N ALA A 120 -15.96 -2.19 -28.08
CA ALA A 120 -15.26 -1.53 -29.18
C ALA A 120 -16.02 -1.65 -30.50
N LEU A 121 -16.04 -0.53 -31.22
CA LEU A 121 -16.50 -0.46 -32.62
C LEU A 121 -15.29 -0.46 -33.54
N THR A 122 -15.36 -1.23 -34.62
CA THR A 122 -14.35 -1.22 -35.68
C THR A 122 -14.88 -0.55 -36.96
N SER A 123 -13.98 -0.20 -37.87
CA SER A 123 -14.31 0.33 -39.19
C SER A 123 -15.04 -0.66 -40.13
N GLY A 124 -15.22 -1.92 -39.67
CA GLY A 124 -15.99 -2.95 -40.37
C GLY A 124 -17.48 -2.67 -40.44
N ILE A 125 -18.03 -1.84 -39.55
CA ILE A 125 -19.44 -1.41 -39.61
C ILE A 125 -19.59 -0.43 -40.77
N LYS A 126 -20.60 -0.69 -41.67
CA LYS A 126 -20.86 0.11 -42.86
C LYS A 126 -22.22 0.81 -42.78
N SER A 127 -22.37 1.92 -43.50
CA SER A 127 -23.69 2.51 -43.69
C SER A 127 -24.51 1.73 -44.73
N VAL A 128 -25.83 1.95 -44.82
CA VAL A 128 -26.69 1.38 -45.86
C VAL A 128 -26.25 1.78 -47.27
N LYS A 129 -25.51 2.87 -47.45
CA LYS A 129 -24.89 3.31 -48.71
C LYS A 129 -23.49 2.70 -48.90
N ASN A 130 -23.13 1.69 -48.12
CA ASN A 130 -21.82 1.04 -48.10
C ASN A 130 -20.65 1.98 -47.74
N GLY A 131 -20.94 3.08 -47.01
CA GLY A 131 -19.97 4.05 -46.51
C GLY A 131 -19.05 3.47 -45.44
N ASN A 132 -17.81 3.97 -45.38
CA ASN A 132 -16.82 3.58 -44.40
C ASN A 132 -17.01 4.38 -43.12
N LEU A 133 -17.02 3.69 -41.96
CA LEU A 133 -17.10 4.35 -40.66
C LEU A 133 -15.80 5.11 -40.36
N ILE A 134 -15.95 6.40 -40.03
CA ILE A 134 -14.92 7.25 -39.47
C ILE A 134 -15.23 7.46 -37.98
N GLY A 135 -14.20 7.39 -37.12
CA GLY A 135 -14.35 7.53 -35.68
C GLY A 135 -14.72 6.22 -35.01
N VAL A 136 -13.80 5.26 -35.05
CA VAL A 136 -13.87 4.08 -34.16
C VAL A 136 -13.70 4.49 -32.70
N THR A 137 -14.36 3.77 -31.81
CA THR A 137 -14.27 4.07 -30.37
C THR A 137 -14.13 2.80 -29.55
N THR A 138 -13.47 2.94 -28.40
CA THR A 138 -13.43 1.93 -27.34
C THR A 138 -13.94 2.59 -26.07
N ILE A 139 -14.87 1.95 -25.40
CA ILE A 139 -15.43 2.37 -24.13
C ILE A 139 -15.13 1.32 -23.06
N ASN A 140 -14.70 1.78 -21.89
CA ASN A 140 -14.48 0.95 -20.72
C ASN A 140 -15.67 1.14 -19.77
N ILE A 141 -16.22 0.05 -19.27
CA ILE A 141 -17.26 0.05 -18.24
C ILE A 141 -16.72 -0.68 -17.02
N THR A 142 -16.76 -0.03 -15.86
CA THR A 142 -16.60 -0.69 -14.57
C THR A 142 -17.98 -0.74 -13.93
N THR A 143 -18.48 -1.95 -13.69
CA THR A 143 -19.80 -2.14 -13.08
C THR A 143 -19.81 -1.71 -11.63
N ALA A 144 -21.00 -1.41 -11.11
CA ALA A 144 -21.19 -0.99 -9.73
C ALA A 144 -20.71 -2.06 -8.74
N LEU A 145 -20.21 -1.59 -7.59
CA LEU A 145 -19.87 -2.45 -6.47
C LEU A 145 -21.17 -3.09 -5.91
N ASP A 146 -21.14 -4.40 -5.77
CA ASP A 146 -22.14 -5.10 -4.96
C ASP A 146 -21.90 -4.83 -3.48
N SER A 147 -22.70 -3.95 -2.89
CA SER A 147 -22.62 -3.55 -1.49
C SER A 147 -23.29 -4.56 -0.50
N SER A 148 -23.80 -5.68 -1.00
CA SER A 148 -24.32 -6.74 -0.14
C SER A 148 -23.20 -7.31 0.76
N ARG A 149 -23.58 -7.72 1.98
CA ARG A 149 -22.62 -8.32 2.91
C ARG A 149 -22.14 -9.67 2.42
N LYS A 150 -20.81 -9.86 2.40
CA LYS A 150 -20.16 -11.12 2.03
C LYS A 150 -20.08 -12.10 3.19
N PHE A 151 -20.19 -11.60 4.44
CA PHE A 151 -20.14 -12.39 5.66
C PHE A 151 -21.29 -12.02 6.60
N PRO A 152 -21.71 -12.93 7.49
CA PRO A 152 -22.70 -12.64 8.52
C PRO A 152 -22.27 -11.46 9.41
N ALA A 153 -23.25 -10.68 9.86
CA ALA A 153 -22.99 -9.59 10.80
C ALA A 153 -22.58 -10.13 12.18
N ILE A 154 -21.49 -9.58 12.71
CA ILE A 154 -21.01 -9.85 14.07
C ILE A 154 -20.80 -8.53 14.82
N SER A 155 -20.62 -8.57 16.14
CA SER A 155 -20.32 -7.38 16.92
C SER A 155 -18.96 -6.77 16.54
N GLU A 156 -18.77 -5.49 16.80
CA GLU A 156 -17.46 -4.83 16.55
C GLU A 156 -16.33 -5.50 17.31
N ASP A 157 -16.55 -5.87 18.56
CA ASP A 157 -15.56 -6.58 19.37
C ASP A 157 -15.20 -7.96 18.78
N SER A 158 -16.22 -8.70 18.32
CA SER A 158 -16.00 -9.97 17.61
C SER A 158 -15.24 -9.79 16.29
N LEU A 159 -15.54 -8.72 15.55
CA LEU A 159 -14.84 -8.40 14.30
C LEU A 159 -13.37 -8.06 14.55
N LEU A 160 -13.07 -7.22 15.55
CA LEU A 160 -11.70 -6.91 15.95
C LEU A 160 -10.94 -8.17 16.39
N THR A 161 -11.59 -9.03 17.19
CA THR A 161 -11.00 -10.31 17.61
C THR A 161 -10.72 -11.23 16.41
N LEU A 162 -11.64 -11.30 15.45
CA LEU A 162 -11.47 -12.08 14.23
C LEU A 162 -10.29 -11.58 13.40
N VAL A 163 -10.19 -10.26 13.21
CA VAL A 163 -9.06 -9.65 12.48
C VAL A 163 -7.75 -9.96 13.19
N GLN A 164 -7.65 -9.72 14.52
CA GLN A 164 -6.44 -10.04 15.27
C GLN A 164 -6.05 -11.52 15.16
N LYS A 165 -7.02 -12.43 15.29
CA LYS A 165 -6.78 -13.88 15.22
C LYS A 165 -6.30 -14.32 13.84
N GLN A 166 -6.91 -13.77 12.79
CA GLN A 166 -6.55 -14.14 11.41
C GLN A 166 -5.18 -13.56 11.03
N THR A 167 -4.91 -12.30 11.39
CA THR A 167 -3.61 -11.64 11.17
C THR A 167 -2.48 -12.32 11.97
N PHE A 168 -2.77 -12.79 13.19
CA PHE A 168 -1.77 -13.51 13.99
C PHE A 168 -1.24 -14.76 13.31
N LYS A 169 -2.03 -15.46 12.49
CA LYS A 169 -1.59 -16.65 11.75
C LYS A 169 -0.42 -16.35 10.80
N TYR A 170 -0.31 -15.12 10.29
CA TYR A 170 0.86 -14.72 9.50
C TYR A 170 2.16 -14.86 10.28
N PHE A 171 2.19 -14.44 11.51
CA PHE A 171 3.37 -14.53 12.37
C PHE A 171 3.54 -15.90 13.03
N TRP A 172 2.45 -16.63 13.23
CA TRP A 172 2.46 -17.88 13.97
C TRP A 172 2.52 -19.11 13.07
N ASP A 173 1.57 -19.24 12.15
CA ASP A 173 1.47 -20.41 11.27
C ASP A 173 2.42 -20.28 10.07
N PHE A 174 2.54 -19.07 9.51
CA PHE A 174 3.40 -18.77 8.37
C PHE A 174 4.79 -18.26 8.78
N GLY A 175 5.04 -17.94 10.04
CA GLY A 175 6.38 -17.63 10.56
C GLY A 175 7.42 -18.66 10.12
N HIS A 176 8.68 -18.26 9.96
CA HIS A 176 9.71 -19.14 9.42
C HIS A 176 9.98 -20.31 10.39
N PRO A 177 9.94 -21.58 9.96
CA PRO A 177 9.92 -22.75 10.86
C PRO A 177 11.23 -22.97 11.62
N VAL A 178 12.37 -22.51 11.09
CA VAL A 178 13.68 -22.69 11.72
C VAL A 178 13.96 -21.58 12.74
N CYS A 179 13.83 -20.31 12.34
CA CYS A 179 14.21 -19.18 13.19
C CYS A 179 13.03 -18.56 13.96
N GLY A 180 11.79 -18.86 13.59
CA GLY A 180 10.59 -18.28 14.20
C GLY A 180 10.31 -16.82 13.83
N LEU A 181 11.20 -16.15 13.07
CA LEU A 181 11.02 -14.78 12.60
C LEU A 181 9.92 -14.68 11.54
N ALA A 182 9.40 -13.49 11.34
CA ALA A 182 8.41 -13.23 10.30
C ALA A 182 9.05 -13.28 8.91
N ARG A 183 8.43 -14.02 7.98
CA ARG A 183 8.76 -13.88 6.56
C ARG A 183 8.40 -12.49 6.07
N GLU A 184 9.17 -11.97 5.11
CA GLU A 184 8.95 -10.62 4.60
C GLU A 184 7.58 -10.50 3.93
N ARG A 185 7.26 -11.44 3.03
CA ARG A 185 5.97 -11.53 2.33
C ARG A 185 5.54 -12.98 2.10
N SER A 186 4.25 -13.16 1.81
CA SER A 186 3.66 -14.50 1.66
C SER A 186 4.14 -15.25 0.42
N SER A 187 4.68 -14.58 -0.58
CA SER A 187 5.23 -15.19 -1.79
C SER A 187 6.69 -15.66 -1.65
N ASP A 188 7.38 -15.29 -0.55
CA ASP A 188 8.76 -15.73 -0.29
C ASP A 188 8.82 -16.59 0.99
N LEU A 189 9.26 -17.82 0.84
CA LEU A 189 9.34 -18.79 1.93
C LEU A 189 10.67 -18.77 2.68
N THR A 190 11.65 -18.02 2.22
CA THR A 190 13.04 -18.03 2.69
C THR A 190 13.45 -16.75 3.39
N THR A 191 13.07 -15.61 2.84
CA THR A 191 13.43 -14.30 3.35
C THR A 191 12.64 -13.96 4.60
N VAL A 192 13.35 -13.62 5.68
CA VAL A 192 12.76 -13.05 6.91
C VAL A 192 13.19 -11.59 7.04
N THR A 193 12.29 -10.77 7.56
CA THR A 193 12.51 -9.32 7.75
C THR A 193 12.76 -8.99 9.22
N THR A 194 13.69 -8.13 9.48
CA THR A 194 14.09 -7.75 10.84
C THR A 194 13.00 -6.94 11.56
N GLY A 195 12.53 -5.86 10.96
CA GLY A 195 11.53 -4.99 11.58
C GLY A 195 10.15 -5.64 11.67
N GLY A 196 9.69 -6.26 10.58
CA GLY A 196 8.42 -7.00 10.58
C GLY A 196 8.43 -8.15 11.61
N SER A 197 9.60 -8.74 11.90
CA SER A 197 9.75 -9.71 13.00
C SER A 197 9.59 -9.05 14.37
N GLY A 198 10.07 -7.82 14.57
CA GLY A 198 9.80 -7.04 15.77
C GLY A 198 8.31 -6.84 16.02
N PHE A 199 7.55 -6.57 14.96
CA PHE A 199 6.10 -6.46 15.02
C PHE A 199 5.43 -7.80 15.33
N GLY A 200 5.90 -8.89 14.72
CA GLY A 200 5.46 -10.25 15.03
C GLY A 200 5.73 -10.66 16.47
N ILE A 201 6.86 -10.23 17.06
CA ILE A 201 7.18 -10.42 18.46
C ILE A 201 6.17 -9.70 19.35
N MET A 202 5.75 -8.48 19.03
CA MET A 202 4.67 -7.78 19.76
C MET A 202 3.32 -8.47 19.62
N ALA A 203 3.08 -9.16 18.52
CA ALA A 203 1.84 -9.92 18.31
C ALA A 203 1.71 -11.14 19.25
N ILE A 204 2.83 -11.66 19.80
CA ILE A 204 2.81 -12.80 20.74
C ILE A 204 2.12 -12.43 22.07
N PRO A 205 2.47 -11.35 22.80
CA PRO A 205 1.70 -10.90 23.95
C PRO A 205 0.21 -10.66 23.65
N VAL A 206 -0.11 -10.08 22.49
CA VAL A 206 -1.51 -9.90 22.06
C VAL A 206 -2.22 -11.25 21.97
N ALA A 207 -1.61 -12.22 21.30
CA ALA A 207 -2.20 -13.54 21.10
C ALA A 207 -2.40 -14.31 22.43
N ILE A 208 -1.47 -14.19 23.37
CA ILE A 208 -1.62 -14.79 24.70
C ILE A 208 -2.76 -14.09 25.47
N ASN A 209 -2.78 -12.76 25.47
CA ASN A 209 -3.82 -11.98 26.15
C ASN A 209 -5.22 -12.26 25.59
N ARG A 210 -5.33 -12.54 24.28
CA ARG A 210 -6.58 -12.90 23.60
C ARG A 210 -6.91 -14.40 23.65
N GLY A 211 -6.04 -15.23 24.24
CA GLY A 211 -6.25 -16.68 24.33
C GLY A 211 -6.11 -17.42 22.99
N PHE A 212 -5.38 -16.86 22.03
CA PHE A 212 -5.11 -17.55 20.75
C PHE A 212 -4.03 -18.63 20.92
N ILE A 213 -3.07 -18.39 21.82
CA ILE A 213 -2.02 -19.32 22.24
C ILE A 213 -1.84 -19.24 23.76
N SER A 214 -1.20 -20.27 24.35
CA SER A 214 -0.81 -20.23 25.75
C SER A 214 0.48 -19.43 25.96
N ARG A 215 0.72 -18.96 27.21
CA ARG A 215 1.97 -18.29 27.61
C ARG A 215 3.20 -19.17 27.34
N ALA A 216 3.11 -20.47 27.64
CA ALA A 216 4.19 -21.43 27.39
C ALA A 216 4.53 -21.56 25.90
N GLN A 217 3.53 -21.61 25.01
CA GLN A 217 3.76 -21.60 23.57
C GLN A 217 4.44 -20.32 23.09
N GLY A 218 4.00 -19.17 23.59
CA GLY A 218 4.63 -17.87 23.27
C GLY A 218 6.08 -17.81 23.76
N LEU A 219 6.36 -18.26 24.97
CA LEU A 219 7.71 -18.34 25.52
C LEU A 219 8.63 -19.20 24.65
N THR A 220 8.19 -20.41 24.27
CA THR A 220 8.98 -21.31 23.40
C THR A 220 9.31 -20.68 22.06
N ARG A 221 8.34 -20.00 21.42
CA ARG A 221 8.57 -19.29 20.17
C ARG A 221 9.59 -18.16 20.33
N LEU A 222 9.48 -17.37 21.37
CA LEU A 222 10.43 -16.27 21.65
C LEU A 222 11.83 -16.79 21.95
N GLN A 223 11.96 -17.88 22.69
CA GLN A 223 13.26 -18.53 22.94
C GLN A 223 13.90 -18.98 21.62
N THR A 224 13.13 -19.54 20.69
CA THR A 224 13.62 -19.90 19.34
C THR A 224 14.12 -18.67 18.57
N ILE A 225 13.33 -17.59 18.56
CA ILE A 225 13.68 -16.34 17.89
C ILE A 225 14.96 -15.74 18.49
N VAL A 226 15.01 -15.61 19.81
CA VAL A 226 16.15 -15.00 20.50
C VAL A 226 17.41 -15.84 20.35
N ALA A 227 17.31 -17.17 20.42
CA ALA A 227 18.43 -18.07 20.16
C ALA A 227 19.00 -17.91 18.76
N PHE A 228 18.16 -17.79 17.74
CA PHE A 228 18.59 -17.53 16.37
C PHE A 228 19.28 -16.17 16.23
N LEU A 229 18.69 -15.12 16.76
CA LEU A 229 19.27 -13.76 16.75
C LEU A 229 20.62 -13.70 17.47
N LYS A 230 20.74 -14.42 18.58
CA LYS A 230 21.95 -14.45 19.41
C LYS A 230 23.09 -15.23 18.75
N ASN A 231 22.79 -16.41 18.19
CA ASN A 231 23.80 -17.41 17.83
C ASN A 231 24.01 -17.58 16.32
N THR A 232 23.04 -17.20 15.48
CA THR A 232 23.04 -17.50 14.04
C THR A 232 23.04 -16.24 13.17
N ALA A 233 22.18 -15.27 13.48
CA ALA A 233 22.07 -14.04 12.70
C ALA A 233 23.35 -13.19 12.79
N PRO A 234 23.94 -12.75 11.67
CA PRO A 234 25.06 -11.81 11.66
C PRO A 234 24.66 -10.49 12.33
N LYS A 235 25.61 -9.89 13.03
CA LYS A 235 25.46 -8.60 13.67
C LYS A 235 26.59 -7.67 13.23
N PHE A 236 26.24 -6.46 12.87
CA PHE A 236 27.16 -5.42 12.41
C PHE A 236 27.09 -4.25 13.39
N HIS A 237 28.10 -4.10 14.23
CA HIS A 237 28.05 -3.19 15.38
C HIS A 237 26.80 -3.43 16.27
N GLY A 238 26.43 -4.71 16.43
CA GLY A 238 25.26 -5.13 17.18
C GLY A 238 23.91 -5.01 16.45
N ALA A 239 23.83 -4.28 15.34
CA ALA A 239 22.62 -4.16 14.52
C ALA A 239 22.49 -5.32 13.53
N PHE A 240 21.25 -5.57 13.08
CA PHE A 240 20.89 -6.61 12.13
C PHE A 240 20.68 -6.04 10.72
N SER A 241 20.74 -6.90 9.71
CA SER A 241 20.41 -6.53 8.33
C SER A 241 18.91 -6.36 8.14
N HIS A 242 18.51 -5.67 7.08
CA HIS A 242 17.10 -5.50 6.69
C HIS A 242 16.44 -6.87 6.49
N TRP A 243 17.04 -7.69 5.63
CA TRP A 243 16.59 -9.05 5.34
C TRP A 243 17.69 -10.08 5.58
N MET A 244 17.26 -11.28 5.92
CA MET A 244 18.15 -12.42 6.06
C MET A 244 17.46 -13.73 5.66
N ASN A 245 18.26 -14.73 5.34
CA ASN A 245 17.78 -16.08 5.08
C ASN A 245 17.39 -16.73 6.41
N GLY A 246 16.12 -17.09 6.55
CA GLY A 246 15.57 -17.66 7.80
C GLY A 246 16.14 -19.03 8.19
N ASN A 247 16.78 -19.77 7.27
CA ASN A 247 17.44 -21.03 7.60
C ASN A 247 18.87 -20.84 8.13
N THR A 248 19.62 -19.90 7.53
CA THR A 248 21.08 -19.80 7.75
C THR A 248 21.51 -18.50 8.44
N GLY A 249 20.64 -17.49 8.51
CA GLY A 249 20.98 -16.14 8.97
C GLY A 249 21.74 -15.32 7.93
N ALA A 250 22.13 -15.87 6.79
CA ALA A 250 22.87 -15.12 5.77
C ALA A 250 22.10 -13.86 5.34
N VAL A 251 22.82 -12.74 5.23
CA VAL A 251 22.23 -11.48 4.79
C VAL A 251 21.70 -11.61 3.36
N ILE A 252 20.50 -11.11 3.14
CA ILE A 252 19.92 -10.88 1.81
C ILE A 252 19.94 -9.36 1.60
N PRO A 253 20.75 -8.84 0.67
CA PRO A 253 20.86 -7.41 0.47
C PRO A 253 19.53 -6.78 0.06
N PHE A 254 19.13 -5.70 0.73
CA PHE A 254 17.95 -4.93 0.36
C PHE A 254 18.19 -4.10 -0.92
N GLY A 255 19.43 -3.67 -1.10
CA GLY A 255 19.86 -2.90 -2.27
C GLY A 255 21.37 -2.86 -2.44
N THR A 256 21.83 -2.11 -3.41
CA THR A 256 23.27 -1.91 -3.63
C THR A 256 23.89 -1.22 -2.41
N ASN A 257 24.93 -1.80 -1.82
CA ASN A 257 25.60 -1.37 -0.59
C ASN A 257 24.73 -1.45 0.68
N ASP A 258 23.56 -2.10 0.62
CA ASP A 258 22.70 -2.37 1.76
C ASP A 258 22.72 -3.88 2.07
N ASP A 259 23.90 -4.35 2.42
CA ASP A 259 24.27 -5.76 2.67
C ASP A 259 24.82 -5.98 4.09
N GLY A 260 24.51 -5.08 5.00
CA GLY A 260 24.98 -5.11 6.38
C GLY A 260 23.91 -4.65 7.38
N ALA A 261 24.25 -3.71 8.24
CA ALA A 261 23.34 -3.20 9.25
C ALA A 261 22.26 -2.29 8.67
N ASP A 262 21.04 -2.47 9.17
CA ASP A 262 19.93 -1.52 9.11
C ASP A 262 19.51 -1.16 10.53
N ILE A 263 19.78 0.10 10.95
CA ILE A 263 19.53 0.51 12.34
C ILE A 263 18.05 0.79 12.60
N VAL A 264 17.29 1.12 11.57
CA VAL A 264 15.85 1.38 11.68
C VAL A 264 15.10 0.07 11.88
N GLU A 265 15.36 -0.92 11.02
CA GLU A 265 14.80 -2.27 11.16
C GLU A 265 15.22 -2.91 12.50
N THR A 266 16.48 -2.71 12.92
CA THR A 266 16.97 -3.13 14.24
C THR A 266 16.18 -2.45 15.38
N SER A 267 15.80 -1.19 15.23
CA SER A 267 15.02 -0.49 16.26
C SER A 267 13.62 -1.07 16.43
N TYR A 268 12.97 -1.49 15.35
CA TYR A 268 11.67 -2.20 15.41
C TYR A 268 11.81 -3.57 16.07
N LEU A 269 12.86 -4.32 15.73
CA LEU A 269 13.15 -5.60 16.38
C LEU A 269 13.34 -5.44 17.88
N MET A 270 14.16 -4.47 18.30
CA MET A 270 14.42 -4.21 19.72
C MET A 270 13.17 -3.69 20.44
N MET A 271 12.33 -2.88 19.81
CA MET A 271 11.04 -2.47 20.35
C MET A 271 10.16 -3.69 20.66
N GLY A 272 10.09 -4.65 19.74
CA GLY A 272 9.38 -5.91 19.94
C GLY A 272 9.96 -6.75 21.07
N LEU A 273 11.27 -6.94 21.09
CA LEU A 273 11.98 -7.71 22.13
C LEU A 273 11.81 -7.10 23.53
N LEU A 274 11.97 -5.79 23.69
CA LEU A 274 11.76 -5.12 24.97
C LEU A 274 10.30 -5.20 25.43
N THR A 275 9.34 -5.11 24.51
CA THR A 275 7.91 -5.34 24.82
C THR A 275 7.68 -6.75 25.35
N ALA A 276 8.24 -7.77 24.70
CA ALA A 276 8.14 -9.16 25.13
C ALA A 276 8.86 -9.38 26.48
N ARG A 277 10.01 -8.77 26.71
CA ARG A 277 10.72 -8.81 27.98
C ARG A 277 9.85 -8.34 29.16
N GLN A 278 9.08 -7.29 28.95
CA GLN A 278 8.17 -6.76 29.97
C GLN A 278 6.95 -7.65 30.19
N TYR A 279 6.50 -8.37 29.14
CA TYR A 279 5.37 -9.29 29.24
C TYR A 279 5.76 -10.58 29.98
N PHE A 280 6.92 -11.15 29.67
CA PHE A 280 7.44 -12.38 30.29
C PHE A 280 8.24 -12.03 31.55
N ASP A 281 7.52 -11.69 32.62
CA ASP A 281 8.04 -11.17 33.88
C ASP A 281 8.10 -12.21 35.04
N GLY A 282 7.80 -13.49 34.70
CA GLY A 282 7.85 -14.59 35.65
C GLY A 282 9.26 -14.86 36.21
N THR A 283 9.32 -15.51 37.37
CA THR A 283 10.58 -15.83 38.07
C THR A 283 11.17 -17.18 37.70
N ASP A 284 10.51 -17.94 36.82
CA ASP A 284 11.05 -19.20 36.35
C ASP A 284 12.30 -19.01 35.47
N ALA A 285 13.13 -20.07 35.39
CA ALA A 285 14.40 -20.00 34.67
C ALA A 285 14.23 -19.69 33.18
N GLY A 286 13.13 -20.14 32.55
CA GLY A 286 12.89 -19.93 31.12
C GLY A 286 12.63 -18.47 30.79
N GLU A 287 11.75 -17.81 31.54
CA GLU A 287 11.46 -16.39 31.36
C GLU A 287 12.64 -15.49 31.80
N THR A 288 13.34 -15.88 32.85
CA THR A 288 14.56 -15.16 33.31
C THR A 288 15.63 -15.18 32.22
N THR A 289 15.96 -16.36 31.68
CA THR A 289 16.94 -16.48 30.58
C THR A 289 16.51 -15.68 29.34
N LEU A 290 15.21 -15.70 28.97
CA LEU A 290 14.70 -14.90 27.87
C LEU A 290 14.97 -13.41 28.09
N ARG A 291 14.69 -12.87 29.27
CA ARG A 291 14.96 -11.46 29.59
C ARG A 291 16.45 -11.11 29.56
N ASP A 292 17.31 -11.97 30.07
CA ASP A 292 18.76 -11.75 30.08
C ASP A 292 19.33 -11.75 28.65
N ASP A 293 18.87 -12.67 27.82
CA ASP A 293 19.27 -12.74 26.42
C ASP A 293 18.79 -11.51 25.63
N ILE A 294 17.57 -11.03 25.85
CA ILE A 294 17.05 -9.79 25.25
C ILE A 294 17.89 -8.58 25.70
N ASN A 295 18.20 -8.49 27.01
CA ASN A 295 19.05 -7.43 27.53
C ASN A 295 20.43 -7.44 26.88
N THR A 296 21.01 -8.63 26.68
CA THR A 296 22.30 -8.80 26.02
C THR A 296 22.28 -8.32 24.56
N LEU A 297 21.24 -8.71 23.81
CA LEU A 297 21.08 -8.27 22.42
C LEU A 297 20.92 -6.75 22.30
N TYR A 298 20.09 -6.16 23.17
CA TYR A 298 19.85 -4.72 23.15
C TYR A 298 21.10 -3.92 23.54
N ALA A 299 21.81 -4.35 24.59
CA ALA A 299 23.03 -3.71 25.05
C ALA A 299 24.18 -3.78 24.04
N ALA A 300 24.16 -4.79 23.15
CA ALA A 300 25.21 -4.98 22.14
C ALA A 300 25.08 -4.03 20.92
N VAL A 301 23.95 -3.35 20.73
CA VAL A 301 23.78 -2.43 19.61
C VAL A 301 24.55 -1.15 19.87
N ASP A 302 25.57 -0.90 19.07
CA ASP A 302 26.36 0.35 19.12
C ASP A 302 25.67 1.47 18.32
N TRP A 303 24.62 2.05 18.93
CA TRP A 303 23.87 3.16 18.34
C TRP A 303 24.76 4.36 18.01
N ASN A 304 25.81 4.58 18.80
CA ASN A 304 26.73 5.70 18.62
C ASN A 304 27.61 5.54 17.37
N TRP A 305 27.88 4.28 16.94
CA TRP A 305 28.58 4.00 15.68
C TRP A 305 27.86 4.61 14.48
N PHE A 306 26.53 4.51 14.48
CA PHE A 306 25.69 4.99 13.38
C PHE A 306 25.60 6.52 13.28
N ARG A 307 26.33 7.26 14.12
CA ARG A 307 26.57 8.69 13.97
C ARG A 307 27.69 9.03 12.97
N GLN A 308 28.27 8.05 12.31
CA GLN A 308 29.31 8.26 11.29
C GLN A 308 30.40 9.25 11.75
N ASN A 309 31.24 8.84 12.70
CA ASN A 309 32.29 9.68 13.32
C ASN A 309 31.74 10.83 14.19
N GLY A 310 30.68 10.60 14.96
CA GLY A 310 30.20 11.52 15.97
C GLY A 310 29.35 12.68 15.46
N LYS A 311 28.81 12.61 14.23
CA LYS A 311 27.83 13.58 13.71
C LYS A 311 26.57 13.62 14.58
N ASN A 312 25.86 14.74 14.55
CA ASN A 312 24.61 14.91 15.29
C ASN A 312 23.38 14.44 14.47
N VAL A 313 23.51 13.24 13.88
CA VAL A 313 22.48 12.54 13.14
C VAL A 313 22.84 11.05 13.07
N LEU A 314 21.84 10.18 13.08
CA LEU A 314 22.02 8.75 12.82
C LEU A 314 21.95 8.48 11.30
N TYR A 315 22.70 7.47 10.83
CA TYR A 315 22.67 7.00 9.45
C TYR A 315 22.04 5.63 9.40
N TRP A 316 21.21 5.40 8.37
CA TRP A 316 20.32 4.26 8.25
C TRP A 316 21.05 2.92 8.13
N ASN A 317 22.01 2.87 7.19
CA ASN A 317 22.65 1.63 6.78
C ASN A 317 24.18 1.70 6.95
N TRP A 318 24.77 0.57 7.27
CA TRP A 318 26.22 0.36 7.23
C TRP A 318 26.54 -1.00 6.59
N SER A 319 27.43 -1.00 5.59
CA SER A 319 27.88 -2.18 4.88
C SER A 319 29.27 -2.63 5.38
N PRO A 320 29.52 -3.92 5.60
CA PRO A 320 30.85 -4.43 5.90
C PRO A 320 31.83 -4.26 4.73
N ASN A 321 31.32 -4.10 3.52
CA ASN A 321 32.11 -3.98 2.28
C ASN A 321 32.37 -2.53 1.89
N THR A 322 31.42 -1.63 2.11
CA THR A 322 31.46 -0.24 1.60
C THR A 322 31.22 0.82 2.69
N GLY A 323 31.11 0.42 3.97
CA GLY A 323 30.89 1.34 5.08
C GLY A 323 29.54 2.06 4.98
N PHE A 324 29.54 3.37 5.16
CA PHE A 324 28.35 4.22 5.05
C PHE A 324 28.07 4.69 3.61
N ALA A 325 28.35 3.87 2.57
CA ALA A 325 28.21 4.30 1.17
C ALA A 325 26.76 4.67 0.78
N VAL A 326 25.74 4.04 1.38
CA VAL A 326 24.32 4.42 1.19
C VAL A 326 24.07 5.84 1.69
N ASN A 327 24.69 6.23 2.80
CA ASN A 327 24.78 7.59 3.35
C ASN A 327 23.41 8.30 3.53
N VAL A 328 22.37 7.56 3.89
CA VAL A 328 21.01 8.09 4.16
C VAL A 328 20.91 8.51 5.63
N PRO A 329 20.78 9.81 5.93
CA PRO A 329 20.56 10.27 7.29
C PRO A 329 19.13 9.93 7.72
N VAL A 330 18.99 9.46 8.96
CA VAL A 330 17.69 9.24 9.63
C VAL A 330 17.19 10.58 10.15
N GLN A 331 16.31 11.25 9.40
CA GLN A 331 15.92 12.62 9.75
C GLN A 331 14.50 13.00 9.27
N GLY A 332 13.86 13.92 10.00
CA GLY A 332 12.54 14.43 9.68
C GLY A 332 11.41 13.51 10.15
N TRP A 333 10.17 13.96 9.97
CA TRP A 333 8.99 13.17 10.32
C TRP A 333 8.83 11.98 9.36
N ASN A 334 9.06 10.82 9.89
CA ASN A 334 8.87 9.55 9.26
C ASN A 334 8.71 8.47 10.35
N GLU A 335 8.82 7.20 10.00
CA GLU A 335 8.67 6.04 10.87
C GLU A 335 9.75 5.91 11.96
N THR A 336 10.83 6.68 11.90
CA THR A 336 12.08 6.41 12.63
C THR A 336 12.22 7.08 13.99
N LEU A 337 11.16 7.69 14.57
CA LEU A 337 11.22 8.25 15.92
C LEU A 337 11.71 7.19 16.92
N ILE A 338 11.24 5.96 16.80
CA ILE A 338 11.66 4.85 17.67
C ILE A 338 13.17 4.61 17.63
N THR A 339 13.83 4.80 16.49
CA THR A 339 15.27 4.62 16.35
C THR A 339 16.04 5.56 17.29
N TYR A 340 15.63 6.82 17.36
CA TYR A 340 16.21 7.79 18.28
C TYR A 340 15.87 7.49 19.74
N VAL A 341 14.65 7.06 20.02
CA VAL A 341 14.26 6.64 21.37
C VAL A 341 15.10 5.43 21.82
N MET A 342 15.24 4.40 20.98
CA MET A 342 16.07 3.23 21.28
C MET A 342 17.54 3.61 21.48
N ALA A 343 18.07 4.46 20.60
CA ALA A 343 19.45 4.92 20.68
C ALA A 343 19.73 5.72 21.98
N ALA A 344 18.81 6.59 22.39
CA ALA A 344 18.97 7.37 23.63
C ALA A 344 18.75 6.53 24.91
N SER A 345 18.05 5.39 24.77
CA SER A 345 17.73 4.47 25.88
C SER A 345 18.78 3.37 26.07
N SER A 346 19.79 3.30 25.19
CA SER A 346 20.82 2.26 25.26
C SER A 346 21.57 2.32 26.58
N PRO A 347 21.76 1.17 27.28
CA PRO A 347 22.51 1.14 28.52
C PRO A 347 24.04 1.28 28.34
N THR A 348 24.53 1.11 27.11
CA THR A 348 25.96 1.03 26.79
C THR A 348 26.41 2.08 25.77
N HIS A 349 25.61 2.38 24.76
CA HIS A 349 25.97 3.21 23.61
C HIS A 349 24.93 4.30 23.35
N ALA A 350 24.48 4.98 24.42
CA ALA A 350 23.45 6.01 24.33
C ALA A 350 23.93 7.23 23.54
N ILE A 351 23.04 7.79 22.75
CA ILE A 351 23.24 9.06 22.03
C ILE A 351 22.81 10.26 22.89
N PRO A 352 23.48 11.41 22.78
CA PRO A 352 23.04 12.64 23.44
C PRO A 352 21.84 13.29 22.71
N LYS A 353 21.08 14.11 23.46
CA LYS A 353 19.91 14.86 22.93
C LYS A 353 20.21 15.65 21.65
N ALA A 354 21.42 16.21 21.52
CA ALA A 354 21.83 16.96 20.32
C ALA A 354 21.70 16.16 19.02
N VAL A 355 21.84 14.81 19.10
CA VAL A 355 21.67 13.94 17.93
C VAL A 355 20.19 13.85 17.53
N TYR A 356 19.28 13.85 18.49
CA TYR A 356 17.84 13.93 18.25
C TYR A 356 17.43 15.28 17.67
N ASP A 357 17.87 16.38 18.34
CA ASP A 357 17.49 17.73 17.93
C ASP A 357 17.98 18.06 16.51
N SER A 358 19.25 17.74 16.20
CA SER A 358 19.83 18.04 14.89
C SER A 358 19.48 17.00 13.82
N GLY A 359 19.37 15.72 14.19
CA GLY A 359 19.05 14.63 13.28
C GLY A 359 17.54 14.56 13.03
N PHE A 360 16.78 13.88 13.88
CA PHE A 360 15.35 13.68 13.69
C PHE A 360 14.59 14.99 13.56
N ALA A 361 14.74 15.89 14.54
CA ALA A 361 14.00 17.13 14.57
C ALA A 361 14.55 18.23 13.62
N ARG A 362 15.75 18.03 13.02
CA ARG A 362 16.39 18.97 12.07
C ARG A 362 16.45 20.40 12.61
N ASN A 363 16.75 20.54 13.91
CA ASN A 363 16.75 21.81 14.63
C ASN A 363 15.43 22.59 14.47
N GLY A 364 14.29 21.90 14.45
CA GLY A 364 12.95 22.47 14.30
C GLY A 364 12.42 22.49 12.86
N ALA A 365 13.24 22.20 11.84
CA ALA A 365 12.78 22.12 10.46
C ALA A 365 11.83 20.91 10.17
N ILE A 366 11.58 20.06 11.15
CA ILE A 366 10.56 19.01 11.13
C ILE A 366 9.14 19.58 11.25
N VAL A 367 8.98 20.80 11.78
CA VAL A 367 7.68 21.42 12.08
C VAL A 367 6.98 21.83 10.78
N ASN A 368 5.69 21.48 10.68
CA ASN A 368 4.82 21.84 9.54
C ASN A 368 3.87 22.98 9.90
N ASN A 369 3.01 22.77 10.90
CA ASN A 369 1.98 23.71 11.38
C ASN A 369 0.99 24.21 10.32
N SER A 370 0.90 23.59 9.14
CA SER A 370 -0.11 23.89 8.13
C SER A 370 -1.41 23.13 8.42
N ALA A 371 -2.53 23.73 8.03
CA ALA A 371 -3.83 23.08 8.14
C ALA A 371 -4.21 22.41 6.81
N TYR A 372 -4.67 21.17 6.89
CA TYR A 372 -5.21 20.38 5.77
C TYR A 372 -6.59 19.88 6.15
N TYR A 373 -7.59 20.18 5.34
CA TYR A 373 -8.99 19.79 5.60
C TYR A 373 -9.51 20.24 6.99
N GLY A 374 -8.99 21.35 7.51
CA GLY A 374 -9.34 21.87 8.83
C GLY A 374 -8.55 21.30 10.01
N TYR A 375 -7.62 20.39 9.79
CA TYR A 375 -6.75 19.79 10.81
C TYR A 375 -5.34 20.39 10.72
N ASN A 376 -4.87 20.98 11.82
CA ASN A 376 -3.49 21.47 11.91
C ASN A 376 -2.53 20.30 12.05
N LEU A 377 -1.53 20.19 11.17
CA LEU A 377 -0.52 19.15 11.16
C LEU A 377 0.76 19.66 11.83
N PRO A 378 1.12 19.21 13.04
CA PRO A 378 2.31 19.70 13.73
C PRO A 378 3.62 19.45 12.98
N LEU A 379 3.82 18.24 12.46
CA LEU A 379 5.11 17.79 11.90
C LEU A 379 4.96 17.26 10.48
N GLY A 380 6.05 17.27 9.72
CA GLY A 380 6.25 16.48 8.52
C GLY A 380 5.99 17.18 7.20
N PRO A 381 6.00 16.43 6.10
CA PRO A 381 5.72 16.95 4.77
C PRO A 381 4.25 17.38 4.62
N ALA A 382 3.92 17.96 3.48
CA ALA A 382 2.54 18.29 3.14
C ALA A 382 1.62 17.06 3.30
N TYR A 383 0.48 17.25 3.97
CA TYR A 383 -0.49 16.21 4.33
C TYR A 383 0.04 15.08 5.26
N GLY A 384 1.27 15.13 5.74
CA GLY A 384 1.85 14.18 6.69
C GLY A 384 2.66 13.03 6.07
N GLY A 385 2.54 12.79 4.78
CA GLY A 385 3.13 11.63 4.12
C GLY A 385 2.27 10.35 4.22
N PRO A 386 2.86 9.16 4.01
CA PRO A 386 2.19 7.87 4.17
C PRO A 386 1.88 7.58 5.64
N LEU A 387 0.77 6.86 5.93
CA LEU A 387 0.30 6.67 7.31
C LEU A 387 1.20 5.81 8.18
N PHE A 388 2.05 4.96 7.62
CA PHE A 388 2.99 4.18 8.43
C PHE A 388 3.93 5.07 9.28
N PHE A 389 4.16 6.33 8.90
CA PHE A 389 4.87 7.31 9.71
C PHE A 389 4.23 7.53 11.10
N SER A 390 2.91 7.41 11.19
CA SER A 390 2.17 7.50 12.44
C SER A 390 1.89 6.16 13.11
N HIS A 391 2.32 5.03 12.50
CA HIS A 391 2.06 3.70 13.04
C HIS A 391 3.30 3.04 13.63
N TYR A 392 4.40 2.90 12.87
CA TYR A 392 5.49 1.99 13.23
C TYR A 392 6.15 2.35 14.56
N SER A 393 6.61 3.58 14.74
CA SER A 393 7.15 4.03 16.05
C SER A 393 6.11 3.97 17.18
N PHE A 394 4.84 4.23 16.84
CA PHE A 394 3.76 4.34 17.82
C PHE A 394 3.04 3.00 18.09
N MET A 395 3.53 1.90 17.58
CA MET A 395 3.12 0.60 18.11
C MET A 395 3.58 0.40 19.54
N GLY A 396 4.81 0.82 19.87
CA GLY A 396 5.36 0.78 21.23
C GLY A 396 5.25 2.11 21.97
N ILE A 397 5.59 3.23 21.33
CA ILE A 397 5.51 4.56 21.95
C ILE A 397 4.04 5.00 22.01
N LYS A 398 3.53 5.22 23.23
CA LYS A 398 2.17 5.71 23.45
C LYS A 398 2.09 7.21 23.13
N PRO A 399 1.31 7.65 22.12
CA PRO A 399 1.25 9.08 21.76
C PRO A 399 0.40 9.90 22.72
N THR A 400 -0.48 9.27 23.51
CA THR A 400 -1.41 9.96 24.41
C THR A 400 -0.67 10.74 25.49
N GLY A 401 -0.83 12.07 25.45
CA GLY A 401 -0.17 12.99 26.37
C GLY A 401 1.33 13.16 26.12
N LEU A 402 1.88 12.59 25.05
CA LEU A 402 3.29 12.71 24.71
C LEU A 402 3.58 14.02 24.00
N THR A 403 4.54 14.77 24.54
CA THR A 403 5.01 16.03 23.98
C THR A 403 6.53 16.12 24.05
N ASP A 404 7.11 16.95 23.17
CA ASP A 404 8.48 17.42 23.26
C ASP A 404 8.54 18.92 22.87
N ALA A 405 9.73 19.41 22.53
CA ALA A 405 9.91 20.81 22.10
C ALA A 405 9.25 21.13 20.74
N TYR A 406 8.88 20.13 19.96
CA TYR A 406 8.47 20.28 18.56
C TYR A 406 6.99 19.98 18.34
N ALA A 407 6.39 19.07 19.08
CA ALA A 407 5.00 18.67 18.88
C ALA A 407 4.29 18.06 20.08
N ASN A 408 2.96 18.02 19.99
CA ASN A 408 2.11 17.08 20.70
C ASN A 408 1.85 15.89 19.78
N TYR A 409 2.32 14.70 20.16
CA TYR A 409 2.29 13.51 19.32
C TYR A 409 0.91 12.86 19.21
N GLN A 410 0.03 13.07 20.19
CA GLN A 410 -1.38 12.67 20.07
C GLN A 410 -2.07 13.52 19.00
N THR A 411 -1.85 14.82 19.00
CA THR A 411 -2.38 15.71 17.95
C THR A 411 -1.81 15.34 16.59
N GLN A 412 -0.52 15.05 16.52
CA GLN A 412 0.15 14.65 15.28
C GLN A 412 -0.47 13.38 14.68
N THR A 413 -0.58 12.29 15.45
CA THR A 413 -1.06 11.00 14.94
C THR A 413 -2.55 11.04 14.59
N VAL A 414 -3.38 11.70 15.40
CA VAL A 414 -4.81 11.87 15.14
C VAL A 414 -5.02 12.72 13.88
N ASN A 415 -4.39 13.90 13.80
CA ASN A 415 -4.61 14.81 12.69
C ASN A 415 -4.05 14.24 11.36
N HIS A 416 -2.89 13.56 11.38
CA HIS A 416 -2.36 12.89 10.20
C HIS A 416 -3.35 11.82 9.68
N SER A 417 -3.93 11.01 10.56
CA SER A 417 -4.93 10.01 10.18
C SER A 417 -6.21 10.65 9.62
N LEU A 418 -6.71 11.71 10.24
CA LEU A 418 -7.88 12.45 9.77
C LEU A 418 -7.63 13.18 8.43
N ILE A 419 -6.43 13.68 8.20
CA ILE A 419 -6.02 14.28 6.93
C ILE A 419 -6.05 13.25 5.81
N ASN A 420 -5.47 12.07 6.03
CA ASN A 420 -5.48 10.96 5.06
C ASN A 420 -6.92 10.49 4.76
N TYR A 421 -7.73 10.30 5.80
CA TYR A 421 -9.16 9.99 5.68
C TYR A 421 -9.92 11.02 4.84
N ASN A 422 -9.77 12.32 5.16
CA ASN A 422 -10.48 13.37 4.46
C ASN A 422 -10.01 13.53 3.02
N TYR A 423 -8.73 13.30 2.73
CA TYR A 423 -8.22 13.25 1.37
C TYR A 423 -8.97 12.19 0.54
N CYS A 424 -9.05 10.96 1.04
CA CYS A 424 -9.75 9.89 0.34
C CYS A 424 -11.27 10.16 0.24
N LYS A 425 -11.88 10.71 1.30
CA LYS A 425 -13.31 11.07 1.32
C LYS A 425 -13.65 12.15 0.28
N ILE A 426 -12.82 13.17 0.16
CA ILE A 426 -12.98 14.26 -0.83
C ILE A 426 -12.61 13.79 -2.23
N ASN A 427 -11.65 12.86 -2.32
CA ASN A 427 -11.24 12.21 -3.56
C ASN A 427 -10.86 13.20 -4.68
N PRO A 428 -9.87 14.06 -4.50
CA PRO A 428 -9.55 15.11 -5.46
C PRO A 428 -9.07 14.60 -6.82
N LYS A 429 -8.64 13.33 -6.89
CA LYS A 429 -8.23 12.67 -8.13
C LYS A 429 -9.34 11.84 -8.80
N ASN A 430 -10.54 11.83 -8.23
CA ASN A 430 -11.71 11.11 -8.73
C ASN A 430 -11.47 9.59 -8.93
N TYR A 431 -10.67 8.95 -8.08
CA TYR A 431 -10.51 7.51 -8.13
C TYR A 431 -11.80 6.79 -7.72
N PHE A 432 -12.23 5.86 -8.56
CA PHE A 432 -13.41 5.06 -8.27
C PHE A 432 -13.23 4.27 -6.96
N GLY A 433 -14.21 4.38 -6.06
CA GLY A 433 -14.24 3.67 -4.81
C GLY A 433 -13.76 4.47 -3.58
N TYR A 434 -12.93 5.50 -3.74
CA TYR A 434 -12.52 6.34 -2.63
C TYR A 434 -13.72 7.00 -1.96
N SER A 435 -13.80 6.92 -0.65
CA SER A 435 -14.94 7.41 0.13
C SER A 435 -14.60 7.49 1.62
N ASP A 436 -15.58 7.85 2.45
CA ASP A 436 -15.50 7.80 3.91
C ASP A 436 -15.46 6.39 4.51
N SER A 437 -15.61 5.36 3.68
CA SER A 437 -15.52 3.94 4.05
C SER A 437 -14.34 3.22 3.35
N CYS A 438 -13.79 3.83 2.30
CA CYS A 438 -12.70 3.25 1.51
C CYS A 438 -11.55 4.26 1.47
N TRP A 439 -10.67 4.17 2.46
CA TRP A 439 -9.54 5.07 2.65
C TRP A 439 -8.34 4.35 3.28
N GLY A 440 -7.19 4.95 3.17
CA GLY A 440 -5.96 4.46 3.77
C GLY A 440 -4.79 4.43 2.79
N LEU A 441 -4.02 5.54 2.75
CA LEU A 441 -2.82 5.67 1.93
C LEU A 441 -1.58 5.44 2.79
N THR A 442 -0.82 4.41 2.44
CA THR A 442 0.46 4.07 3.06
C THR A 442 1.33 3.33 2.06
N ALA A 443 2.53 2.91 2.47
CA ALA A 443 3.36 2.04 1.65
C ALA A 443 2.65 0.69 1.47
N SER A 444 2.64 0.18 0.24
CA SER A 444 2.02 -1.10 -0.12
C SER A 444 2.40 -1.54 -1.54
N ASP A 445 2.09 -2.77 -1.87
CA ASP A 445 2.11 -3.23 -3.26
C ASP A 445 1.12 -2.41 -4.11
N ILE A 446 1.46 -2.23 -5.37
CA ILE A 446 0.61 -1.67 -6.42
C ILE A 446 0.62 -2.62 -7.61
N MET A 447 -0.26 -2.45 -8.58
CA MET A 447 -0.42 -3.40 -9.70
C MET A 447 0.91 -3.80 -10.37
N ASN A 448 1.92 -2.93 -10.43
CA ASN A 448 3.19 -3.19 -11.09
C ASN A 448 4.40 -2.80 -10.23
N GLY A 449 4.34 -2.97 -8.94
CA GLY A 449 5.46 -2.68 -8.04
C GLY A 449 5.03 -2.38 -6.61
N TYR A 450 5.81 -1.54 -5.94
CA TYR A 450 5.60 -1.10 -4.55
C TYR A 450 5.79 0.41 -4.45
N THR A 451 4.96 1.11 -3.67
CA THR A 451 5.12 2.55 -3.46
C THR A 451 4.61 3.02 -2.10
N ALA A 452 5.23 4.06 -1.57
CA ALA A 452 4.76 4.75 -0.37
C ALA A 452 3.64 5.75 -0.72
N SER A 453 2.41 5.24 -0.84
CA SER A 453 1.23 6.06 -1.17
C SER A 453 0.92 7.06 -0.07
N SER A 454 0.58 8.27 -0.48
CA SER A 454 0.20 9.40 0.39
C SER A 454 -0.65 10.39 -0.41
N PRO A 455 -1.28 11.41 0.19
CA PRO A 455 -1.98 12.43 -0.57
C PRO A 455 -1.15 13.12 -1.67
N THR A 456 0.17 13.21 -1.48
CA THR A 456 1.09 13.76 -2.49
C THR A 456 1.63 12.73 -3.48
N ASN A 457 1.47 11.45 -3.18
CA ASN A 457 1.91 10.32 -4.02
C ASN A 457 0.78 9.27 -4.14
N ASP A 458 -0.40 9.70 -4.56
CA ASP A 458 -1.57 8.83 -4.66
C ASP A 458 -1.66 8.21 -6.06
N VAL A 459 -1.75 6.91 -6.11
CA VAL A 459 -1.83 6.08 -7.33
C VAL A 459 -3.15 5.31 -7.44
N GLY A 460 -4.16 5.66 -6.63
CA GLY A 460 -5.48 5.02 -6.65
C GLY A 460 -5.52 3.65 -5.98
N VAL A 461 -4.60 3.40 -5.02
CA VAL A 461 -4.49 2.15 -4.26
C VAL A 461 -4.75 2.42 -2.79
N ILE A 462 -5.55 1.56 -2.16
CA ILE A 462 -5.85 1.55 -0.72
C ILE A 462 -5.19 0.34 -0.08
N ALA A 463 -4.51 0.57 1.04
CA ALA A 463 -3.97 -0.49 1.90
C ALA A 463 -4.82 -0.61 3.18
N PRO A 464 -5.45 -1.76 3.45
CA PRO A 464 -6.29 -1.94 4.64
C PRO A 464 -5.57 -1.62 5.96
N THR A 465 -4.27 -1.93 6.05
CA THR A 465 -3.44 -1.65 7.21
C THR A 465 -3.48 -0.16 7.62
N ALA A 466 -3.50 0.76 6.66
CA ALA A 466 -3.50 2.20 6.93
C ALA A 466 -4.71 2.65 7.75
N ALA A 467 -5.91 2.24 7.34
CA ALA A 467 -7.13 2.58 8.06
C ALA A 467 -7.28 1.80 9.37
N ILE A 468 -6.97 0.49 9.36
CA ILE A 468 -7.14 -0.39 10.52
C ILE A 468 -6.15 -0.02 11.64
N SER A 469 -4.89 0.25 11.29
CA SER A 469 -3.87 0.63 12.26
C SER A 469 -4.09 2.03 12.85
N SER A 470 -4.95 2.84 12.23
CA SER A 470 -5.39 4.13 12.76
C SER A 470 -6.52 4.04 13.79
N LEU A 471 -7.02 2.85 14.15
CA LEU A 471 -8.09 2.66 15.14
C LEU A 471 -7.90 3.43 16.44
N PRO A 472 -6.70 3.50 17.06
CA PRO A 472 -6.52 4.28 18.28
C PRO A 472 -6.64 5.79 18.09
N TYR A 473 -6.53 6.27 16.85
CA TYR A 473 -6.52 7.70 16.49
C TYR A 473 -7.85 8.17 15.96
N THR A 474 -8.49 7.33 15.14
CA THR A 474 -9.73 7.64 14.41
C THR A 474 -10.70 6.46 14.49
N PRO A 475 -11.19 6.10 15.69
CA PRO A 475 -11.95 4.86 15.89
C PRO A 475 -13.21 4.77 15.04
N THR A 476 -13.92 5.87 14.84
CA THR A 476 -15.16 5.91 14.05
C THR A 476 -14.88 5.67 12.57
N GLU A 477 -13.92 6.39 12.01
CA GLU A 477 -13.53 6.33 10.60
C GLU A 477 -12.88 4.99 10.26
N SER A 478 -11.99 4.53 11.14
CA SER A 478 -11.29 3.25 11.01
C SER A 478 -12.25 2.06 11.10
N MET A 479 -13.21 2.08 12.05
CA MET A 479 -14.21 1.02 12.17
C MET A 479 -15.15 0.98 10.95
N LYS A 480 -15.46 2.14 10.38
CA LYS A 480 -16.27 2.23 9.16
C LYS A 480 -15.52 1.60 7.97
N ALA A 481 -14.23 1.88 7.83
CA ALA A 481 -13.38 1.28 6.80
C ALA A 481 -13.23 -0.24 7.01
N LEU A 482 -12.95 -0.69 8.25
CA LEU A 482 -12.85 -2.11 8.59
C LEU A 482 -14.11 -2.88 8.21
N LYS A 483 -15.31 -2.33 8.52
CA LYS A 483 -16.59 -2.95 8.15
C LYS A 483 -16.78 -2.99 6.63
N PHE A 484 -16.38 -1.97 5.91
CA PHE A 484 -16.43 -1.94 4.45
C PHE A 484 -15.50 -3.01 3.86
N PHE A 485 -14.26 -3.07 4.31
CA PHE A 485 -13.29 -4.06 3.86
C PHE A 485 -13.76 -5.49 4.12
N TYR A 486 -14.30 -5.76 5.30
CA TYR A 486 -14.76 -7.10 5.66
C TYR A 486 -16.09 -7.47 5.01
N TYR A 487 -17.14 -6.63 5.16
CA TYR A 487 -18.47 -7.00 4.72
C TYR A 487 -18.72 -6.79 3.23
N VAL A 488 -18.07 -5.81 2.60
CA VAL A 488 -18.32 -5.46 1.19
C VAL A 488 -17.27 -6.03 0.27
N LEU A 489 -16.00 -5.96 0.64
CA LEU A 489 -14.86 -6.43 -0.16
C LEU A 489 -14.28 -7.77 0.32
N GLY A 490 -14.84 -8.39 1.33
CA GLY A 490 -14.23 -9.53 1.98
C GLY A 490 -14.03 -10.74 1.08
N ASP A 491 -14.89 -10.97 0.09
CA ASP A 491 -14.69 -12.01 -0.93
C ASP A 491 -13.44 -11.77 -1.80
N LYS A 492 -12.94 -10.55 -1.84
CA LYS A 492 -11.78 -10.12 -2.63
C LYS A 492 -10.48 -10.09 -1.81
N ILE A 493 -10.51 -9.43 -0.64
CA ILE A 493 -9.31 -9.06 0.11
C ILE A 493 -9.17 -9.74 1.48
N TRP A 494 -10.16 -10.51 1.95
CA TRP A 494 -10.08 -11.29 3.18
C TRP A 494 -9.68 -12.73 2.88
N LYS A 495 -8.46 -13.13 3.28
CA LYS A 495 -7.84 -14.41 2.91
C LYS A 495 -7.23 -15.10 4.14
N ASP A 496 -6.26 -15.97 3.94
CA ASP A 496 -5.68 -16.88 4.93
C ASP A 496 -5.08 -16.19 6.16
N TYR A 497 -4.55 -14.98 5.99
CA TYR A 497 -3.91 -14.21 7.06
C TYR A 497 -4.62 -12.87 7.33
N GLY A 498 -5.90 -12.77 7.06
CA GLY A 498 -6.68 -11.55 7.21
C GLY A 498 -6.79 -10.75 5.91
N PHE A 499 -6.64 -9.44 6.00
CA PHE A 499 -6.67 -8.57 4.82
C PHE A 499 -5.35 -8.69 4.06
N THR A 500 -5.45 -8.82 2.72
CA THR A 500 -4.31 -8.71 1.82
C THR A 500 -3.74 -7.30 1.84
N ASP A 501 -2.54 -7.12 1.32
CA ASP A 501 -1.76 -5.90 1.43
C ASP A 501 -2.48 -4.67 0.86
N ALA A 502 -2.97 -4.77 -0.37
CA ALA A 502 -3.56 -3.62 -1.05
C ALA A 502 -4.64 -3.98 -2.07
N PHE A 503 -5.39 -2.96 -2.50
CA PHE A 503 -6.35 -3.08 -3.61
C PHE A 503 -6.60 -1.74 -4.30
N SER A 504 -7.10 -1.80 -5.54
CA SER A 504 -7.58 -0.64 -6.28
C SER A 504 -8.93 -0.94 -6.93
N LEU A 505 -10.00 -0.30 -6.46
CA LEU A 505 -11.31 -0.42 -7.10
C LEU A 505 -11.31 0.25 -8.49
N ASN A 506 -10.53 1.32 -8.65
CA ASN A 506 -10.38 2.01 -9.93
C ASN A 506 -9.74 1.12 -11.00
N GLN A 507 -8.79 0.30 -10.61
CA GLN A 507 -8.10 -0.64 -11.50
C GLN A 507 -8.77 -2.02 -11.51
N VAL A 508 -9.73 -2.28 -10.58
CA VAL A 508 -10.30 -3.62 -10.30
C VAL A 508 -9.18 -4.62 -10.04
N TRP A 509 -8.23 -4.21 -9.21
CA TRP A 509 -7.07 -4.98 -8.84
C TRP A 509 -7.06 -5.26 -7.33
N TYR A 510 -6.70 -6.47 -6.97
CA TYR A 510 -6.61 -6.93 -5.58
C TYR A 510 -5.30 -7.68 -5.43
N ASP A 511 -4.49 -7.25 -4.51
CA ASP A 511 -3.26 -7.96 -4.22
C ASP A 511 -3.56 -9.33 -3.59
N GLY A 512 -2.69 -10.29 -3.89
CA GLY A 512 -2.74 -11.62 -3.26
C GLY A 512 -1.74 -11.77 -2.10
N ALA A 513 -0.84 -10.80 -1.92
CA ALA A 513 0.23 -10.86 -0.94
C ALA A 513 -0.21 -10.41 0.46
N PHE A 514 0.59 -10.84 1.44
CA PHE A 514 0.62 -10.33 2.81
C PHE A 514 2.06 -9.97 3.12
N LEU A 515 2.28 -8.83 3.76
CA LEU A 515 3.59 -8.33 4.15
C LEU A 515 3.66 -8.23 5.68
N ALA A 516 4.76 -8.67 6.27
CA ALA A 516 4.94 -8.61 7.72
C ALA A 516 4.78 -7.20 8.28
N ILE A 517 5.31 -6.23 7.52
CA ILE A 517 5.32 -4.82 7.90
C ILE A 517 3.92 -4.20 7.94
N ASP A 518 2.94 -4.78 7.21
CA ASP A 518 1.55 -4.33 7.18
C ASP A 518 0.64 -5.14 8.12
N GLN A 519 0.93 -6.43 8.30
CA GLN A 519 0.18 -7.28 9.23
C GLN A 519 0.46 -6.91 10.70
N GLY A 520 1.70 -6.53 11.03
CA GLY A 520 2.08 -6.15 12.38
C GLY A 520 1.30 -4.97 12.96
N PRO A 521 1.26 -3.82 12.28
CA PRO A 521 0.48 -2.68 12.75
C PRO A 521 -1.00 -2.98 12.96
N GLN A 522 -1.63 -3.79 12.12
CA GLN A 522 -3.04 -4.16 12.28
C GLN A 522 -3.30 -4.83 13.63
N ILE A 523 -2.57 -5.91 13.94
CA ILE A 523 -2.81 -6.67 15.17
C ILE A 523 -2.44 -5.87 16.42
N VAL A 524 -1.33 -5.14 16.39
CA VAL A 524 -0.82 -4.37 17.53
C VAL A 524 -1.69 -3.16 17.84
N MET A 525 -2.06 -2.38 16.80
CA MET A 525 -2.85 -1.17 17.01
C MET A 525 -4.31 -1.45 17.37
N ILE A 526 -4.88 -2.56 16.90
CA ILE A 526 -6.17 -3.04 17.42
C ILE A 526 -6.07 -3.31 18.93
N GLU A 527 -5.00 -3.97 19.39
CA GLU A 527 -4.82 -4.22 20.83
C GLU A 527 -4.60 -2.95 21.62
N ASN A 528 -3.81 -2.02 21.09
CA ASN A 528 -3.60 -0.72 21.71
C ASN A 528 -4.91 0.09 21.81
N TYR A 529 -5.77 0.01 20.80
CA TYR A 529 -7.12 0.59 20.87
C TYR A 529 -7.99 -0.05 21.96
N ARG A 530 -7.97 -1.39 22.06
CA ARG A 530 -8.83 -2.14 23.00
C ARG A 530 -8.38 -2.04 24.45
N THR A 531 -7.08 -2.10 24.71
CA THR A 531 -6.55 -2.24 26.09
C THR A 531 -5.31 -1.40 26.40
N GLY A 532 -4.59 -0.92 25.38
CA GLY A 532 -3.30 -0.26 25.54
C GLY A 532 -2.17 -1.21 25.94
N LEU A 533 -2.35 -2.53 25.80
CA LEU A 533 -1.40 -3.53 26.32
C LEU A 533 0.03 -3.28 25.84
N ILE A 534 0.25 -3.16 24.53
CA ILE A 534 1.60 -3.03 23.99
C ILE A 534 2.22 -1.69 24.38
N TRP A 535 1.46 -0.61 24.35
CA TRP A 535 1.89 0.69 24.84
C TRP A 535 2.33 0.63 26.31
N ASN A 536 1.53 0.01 27.16
CA ASN A 536 1.83 -0.07 28.60
C ASN A 536 3.08 -0.93 28.84
N LEU A 537 3.26 -2.03 28.12
CA LEU A 537 4.45 -2.88 28.22
C LEU A 537 5.71 -2.10 27.77
N PHE A 538 5.73 -1.57 26.56
CA PHE A 538 6.93 -0.90 26.05
C PHE A 538 7.30 0.34 26.87
N THR A 539 6.33 1.18 27.22
CA THR A 539 6.58 2.39 28.01
C THR A 539 6.84 2.11 29.50
N SER A 540 6.69 0.87 29.97
CA SER A 540 7.10 0.48 31.32
C SER A 540 8.60 0.22 31.43
N CYS A 541 9.33 0.01 30.33
CA CYS A 541 10.77 -0.21 30.34
C CYS A 541 11.51 0.97 31.00
N PRO A 542 12.28 0.77 32.08
CA PRO A 542 12.94 1.87 32.77
C PRO A 542 13.91 2.67 31.91
N GLU A 543 14.66 1.98 31.03
CA GLU A 543 15.60 2.59 30.10
C GLU A 543 14.89 3.43 29.05
N ILE A 544 13.73 2.99 28.56
CA ILE A 544 12.91 3.77 27.61
C ILE A 544 12.42 5.06 28.24
N LYS A 545 11.91 4.98 29.48
CA LYS A 545 11.51 6.19 30.23
C LYS A 545 12.68 7.17 30.40
N THR A 546 13.84 6.65 30.75
CA THR A 546 15.05 7.47 30.93
C THR A 546 15.50 8.10 29.63
N GLY A 547 15.58 7.30 28.55
CA GLY A 547 15.99 7.78 27.22
C GLY A 547 15.03 8.83 26.67
N MET A 548 13.73 8.63 26.77
CA MET A 548 12.73 9.60 26.33
C MET A 548 12.86 10.93 27.11
N LYS A 549 13.02 10.88 28.44
CA LYS A 549 13.29 12.09 29.24
C LYS A 549 14.57 12.79 28.83
N ASN A 550 15.64 12.05 28.57
CA ASN A 550 16.92 12.58 28.10
C ASN A 550 16.80 13.30 26.74
N LEU A 551 15.90 12.84 25.87
CA LEU A 551 15.57 13.49 24.60
C LEU A 551 14.67 14.72 24.77
N GLY A 552 14.10 14.94 25.96
CA GLY A 552 13.22 16.07 26.25
C GLY A 552 11.74 15.77 26.09
N PHE A 553 11.36 14.50 26.00
CA PHE A 553 9.94 14.10 26.00
C PHE A 553 9.31 14.24 27.39
N SER A 554 8.03 14.56 27.39
CA SER A 554 7.17 14.60 28.56
C SER A 554 5.87 13.85 28.29
N ALA A 555 5.46 13.02 29.21
CA ALA A 555 4.18 12.31 29.19
C ALA A 555 3.80 11.86 30.62
N PRO A 556 2.49 11.64 30.91
CA PRO A 556 2.05 11.17 32.24
C PRO A 556 2.64 9.82 32.67
N TYR A 557 3.11 9.01 31.72
CA TYR A 557 3.66 7.67 31.98
C TYR A 557 5.21 7.64 32.08
N LEU A 558 5.89 8.74 31.81
CA LEU A 558 7.35 8.86 31.90
C LEU A 558 7.86 9.15 33.32
#